data_4af7b94fab743be8c88ce2e1bb4bd097
#
_entry.id   4af7b94fab743be8c88ce2e1bb4bd097
#
_cell.length_a   1.000
_cell.length_b   1.000
_cell.length_c   1.000
_cell.angle_alpha   90.00
_cell.angle_beta   90.00
_cell.angle_gamma   90.00
#
_symmetry.space_group_name_H-M   'P 1'
#
loop_
_entity.id
_entity.type
_entity.pdbx_description
1 polymer ?
#
loop_
_entity_poly.entity_id
_entity_poly.type
_entity_poly.pdbx_seq_one_letter_code
_entity_poly.pdbx_strand_id
1 'polypeptide(L)'
;VVVIPLLLAPILAIITAPRVAWVVSVVGVGSAFLAAILLQSITESIGRVTYHLGNWDPPWGIEFVVDSATSLTLVIMTGLAFLATLYARASLLAEIKHTDLGKCYAAWLLASGGLFGLVATGDAFNLFVFLEISALSSAILISMGAGADRRALSAGFNYLLIGAVGATFYVIGVGFVYAITGTLNIADLVTRIADLGGGAALYAGFGSVSYTHLRAHETQRY
;
A
#
# COMPACT_ATOMS: atom_id res chain seq x y z
N VAL A 1 -6.82 9.94 4.35
CA VAL A 1 -7.06 8.69 3.63
C VAL A 1 -6.14 7.59 4.16
N VAL A 2 -4.82 7.75 4.13
CA VAL A 2 -3.80 6.73 4.48
C VAL A 2 -3.71 6.45 5.98
N VAL A 3 -3.61 7.50 6.78
CA VAL A 3 -3.29 7.42 8.23
C VAL A 3 -4.40 6.74 9.05
N ILE A 4 -5.66 6.94 8.69
CA ILE A 4 -6.80 6.41 9.45
C ILE A 4 -6.76 4.87 9.54
N PRO A 5 -6.70 4.11 8.43
CA PRO A 5 -6.63 2.66 8.53
C PRO A 5 -5.35 2.16 9.21
N LEU A 6 -4.20 2.82 9.01
CA LEU A 6 -2.94 2.45 9.64
C LEU A 6 -2.97 2.60 11.16
N LEU A 7 -3.58 3.67 11.69
CA LEU A 7 -3.70 3.89 13.14
C LEU A 7 -4.75 2.99 13.80
N LEU A 8 -5.81 2.64 13.08
CA LEU A 8 -6.85 1.75 13.62
C LEU A 8 -6.44 0.28 13.64
N ALA A 9 -5.53 -0.14 12.78
CA ALA A 9 -5.11 -1.52 12.67
C ALA A 9 -4.52 -2.11 13.97
N PRO A 10 -3.55 -1.48 14.67
CA PRO A 10 -3.04 -2.00 15.93
C PRO A 10 -4.10 -2.05 17.03
N ILE A 11 -5.06 -1.13 17.03
CA ILE A 11 -6.18 -1.13 17.97
C ILE A 11 -7.06 -2.36 17.71
N LEU A 12 -7.35 -2.66 16.45
CA LEU A 12 -8.13 -3.84 16.07
C LEU A 12 -7.47 -5.17 16.42
N ALA A 13 -6.14 -5.23 16.36
CA ALA A 13 -5.40 -6.44 16.70
C ALA A 13 -5.63 -6.91 18.15
N ILE A 14 -6.01 -5.99 19.04
CA ILE A 14 -6.26 -6.23 20.47
C ILE A 14 -7.76 -6.54 20.71
N ILE A 15 -8.66 -6.12 19.81
CA ILE A 15 -10.10 -6.29 19.97
C ILE A 15 -10.50 -7.73 19.66
N THR A 16 -11.07 -8.42 20.65
CA THR A 16 -11.56 -9.80 20.52
C THR A 16 -13.04 -9.90 20.13
N ALA A 17 -13.81 -8.82 20.29
CA ALA A 17 -15.22 -8.78 19.98
C ALA A 17 -15.49 -8.61 18.46
N PRO A 18 -16.02 -9.63 17.76
CA PRO A 18 -16.12 -9.62 16.29
C PRO A 18 -16.98 -8.47 15.73
N ARG A 19 -18.06 -8.13 16.45
CA ARG A 19 -18.95 -7.03 16.03
C ARG A 19 -18.24 -5.67 16.12
N VAL A 20 -17.48 -5.45 17.20
CA VAL A 20 -16.73 -4.20 17.41
C VAL A 20 -15.64 -4.07 16.37
N ALA A 21 -14.88 -5.15 16.12
CA ALA A 21 -13.83 -5.17 15.11
C ALA A 21 -14.36 -4.82 13.71
N TRP A 22 -15.49 -5.40 13.33
CA TRP A 22 -16.15 -5.09 12.06
C TRP A 22 -16.60 -3.62 11.99
N VAL A 23 -17.30 -3.12 13.03
CA VAL A 23 -17.79 -1.73 13.04
C VAL A 23 -16.64 -0.73 12.95
N VAL A 24 -15.57 -0.93 13.72
CA VAL A 24 -14.37 -0.07 13.67
C VAL A 24 -13.74 -0.10 12.29
N SER A 25 -13.66 -1.27 11.64
CA SER A 25 -13.14 -1.39 10.27
C SER A 25 -14.02 -0.64 9.25
N VAL A 26 -15.34 -0.79 9.34
CA VAL A 26 -16.30 -0.08 8.46
C VAL A 26 -16.18 1.43 8.64
N VAL A 27 -16.11 1.91 9.89
CA VAL A 27 -15.92 3.34 10.19
C VAL A 27 -14.55 3.82 9.69
N GLY A 28 -13.49 3.04 9.89
CA GLY A 28 -12.14 3.39 9.46
C GLY A 28 -12.03 3.52 7.93
N VAL A 29 -12.47 2.49 7.19
CA VAL A 29 -12.42 2.54 5.71
C VAL A 29 -13.45 3.52 5.15
N GLY A 30 -14.64 3.61 5.77
CA GLY A 30 -15.68 4.57 5.38
C GLY A 30 -15.23 6.03 5.55
N SER A 31 -14.53 6.35 6.64
CA SER A 31 -13.96 7.69 6.84
C SER A 31 -12.81 7.96 5.85
N ALA A 32 -12.01 6.96 5.50
CA ALA A 32 -11.00 7.08 4.45
C ALA A 32 -11.63 7.35 3.07
N PHE A 33 -12.76 6.69 2.78
CA PHE A 33 -13.52 6.91 1.54
C PHE A 33 -14.10 8.33 1.48
N LEU A 34 -14.73 8.79 2.54
CA LEU A 34 -15.23 10.17 2.62
C LEU A 34 -14.10 11.19 2.46
N ALA A 35 -12.95 10.94 3.11
CA ALA A 35 -11.79 11.81 2.97
C ALA A 35 -11.22 11.79 1.53
N ALA A 36 -11.30 10.68 0.81
CA ALA A 36 -10.89 10.60 -0.59
C ALA A 36 -11.83 11.42 -1.50
N ILE A 37 -13.15 11.37 -1.27
CA ILE A 37 -14.13 12.18 -2.00
C ILE A 37 -13.88 13.68 -1.77
N LEU A 38 -13.64 14.07 -0.51
CA LEU A 38 -13.30 15.47 -0.19
C LEU A 38 -12.00 15.91 -0.87
N LEU A 39 -11.00 15.03 -0.87
CA LEU A 39 -9.71 15.30 -1.52
C LEU A 39 -9.86 15.44 -3.04
N GLN A 40 -10.73 14.65 -3.67
CA GLN A 40 -11.07 14.79 -5.09
C GLN A 40 -11.66 16.16 -5.39
N SER A 41 -12.64 16.63 -4.61
CA SER A 41 -13.23 17.97 -4.84
C SER A 41 -12.22 19.10 -4.60
N ILE A 42 -11.27 18.93 -3.67
CA ILE A 42 -10.19 19.89 -3.45
C ILE A 42 -9.24 19.91 -4.65
N THR A 43 -8.80 18.76 -5.15
CA THR A 43 -7.88 18.69 -6.31
C THR A 43 -8.52 19.21 -7.60
N GLU A 44 -9.84 19.08 -7.76
CA GLU A 44 -10.58 19.69 -8.88
C GLU A 44 -10.59 21.23 -8.81
N SER A 45 -10.60 21.80 -7.60
CA SER A 45 -10.69 23.25 -7.39
C SER A 45 -9.33 23.95 -7.43
N ILE A 46 -8.29 23.38 -6.80
CA ILE A 46 -6.98 24.01 -6.64
C ILE A 46 -5.85 23.29 -7.40
N GLY A 47 -6.14 22.18 -8.06
CA GLY A 47 -5.16 21.36 -8.75
C GLY A 47 -4.39 20.42 -7.80
N ARG A 48 -3.09 20.29 -8.02
CA ARG A 48 -2.22 19.38 -7.25
C ARG A 48 -2.11 19.81 -5.77
N VAL A 49 -2.31 18.86 -4.87
CA VAL A 49 -2.14 19.03 -3.43
C VAL A 49 -0.90 18.25 -2.99
N THR A 50 -0.01 18.90 -2.26
CA THR A 50 1.18 18.28 -1.66
C THR A 50 1.14 18.40 -0.14
N TYR A 51 1.62 17.38 0.55
CA TYR A 51 1.74 17.37 2.01
C TYR A 51 3.12 16.85 2.40
N HIS A 52 3.92 17.68 3.07
CA HIS A 52 5.26 17.33 3.53
C HIS A 52 5.19 16.69 4.91
N LEU A 53 5.65 15.45 5.05
CA LEU A 53 5.67 14.74 6.32
C LEU A 53 6.66 15.41 7.28
N GLY A 54 6.19 15.71 8.49
CA GLY A 54 7.01 16.36 9.51
C GLY A 54 7.43 17.79 9.16
N ASN A 55 6.81 18.41 8.16
CA ASN A 55 7.12 19.77 7.67
C ASN A 55 8.57 19.92 7.16
N TRP A 56 9.13 18.81 6.59
CA TRP A 56 10.41 18.82 5.90
C TRP A 56 10.18 18.96 4.39
N ASP A 57 10.82 19.97 3.79
CA ASP A 57 10.68 20.21 2.36
C ASP A 57 11.43 19.15 1.52
N PRO A 58 10.87 18.79 0.33
CA PRO A 58 11.61 18.00 -0.65
C PRO A 58 12.91 18.69 -1.07
N PRO A 59 13.99 17.97 -1.41
CA PRO A 59 14.09 16.52 -1.55
C PRO A 59 14.44 15.77 -0.25
N TRP A 60 14.54 16.46 0.89
CA TRP A 60 14.98 15.88 2.18
C TRP A 60 13.85 15.20 2.92
N GLY A 61 12.61 15.69 2.78
CA GLY A 61 11.42 15.15 3.41
C GLY A 61 10.58 14.29 2.46
N ILE A 62 9.84 13.35 3.04
CA ILE A 62 8.85 12.56 2.33
C ILE A 62 7.63 13.44 2.06
N GLU A 63 7.12 13.44 0.83
CA GLU A 63 5.88 14.12 0.48
C GLU A 63 4.80 13.14 0.01
N PHE A 64 3.57 13.46 0.32
CA PHE A 64 2.40 12.93 -0.38
C PHE A 64 2.01 13.90 -1.49
N VAL A 65 1.71 13.34 -2.65
CA VAL A 65 1.34 14.11 -3.86
C VAL A 65 0.03 13.59 -4.38
N VAL A 66 -0.98 14.45 -4.41
CA VAL A 66 -2.29 14.09 -4.91
C VAL A 66 -2.72 15.07 -5.98
N ASP A 67 -2.83 14.58 -7.20
CA ASP A 67 -3.42 15.25 -8.35
C ASP A 67 -4.81 14.67 -8.67
N SER A 68 -5.44 15.12 -9.73
CA SER A 68 -6.78 14.64 -10.12
C SER A 68 -6.82 13.15 -10.46
N ALA A 69 -5.76 12.58 -11.03
CA ALA A 69 -5.69 11.15 -11.35
C ALA A 69 -5.49 10.32 -10.07
N THR A 70 -4.59 10.76 -9.19
CA THR A 70 -4.32 10.13 -7.90
C THR A 70 -5.55 10.16 -7.00
N SER A 71 -6.25 11.30 -6.91
CA SER A 71 -7.44 11.44 -6.07
C SER A 71 -8.60 10.58 -6.58
N LEU A 72 -8.82 10.50 -7.90
CA LEU A 72 -9.81 9.60 -8.50
C LEU A 72 -9.48 8.13 -8.19
N THR A 73 -8.22 7.74 -8.31
CA THR A 73 -7.76 6.40 -7.98
C THR A 73 -8.01 6.08 -6.50
N LEU A 74 -7.73 7.01 -5.60
CA LEU A 74 -8.02 6.87 -4.18
C LEU A 74 -9.51 6.72 -3.89
N VAL A 75 -10.39 7.47 -4.57
CA VAL A 75 -11.86 7.32 -4.43
C VAL A 75 -12.30 5.92 -4.84
N ILE A 76 -11.82 5.43 -5.97
CA ILE A 76 -12.17 4.08 -6.46
C ILE A 76 -11.67 3.01 -5.48
N MET A 77 -10.41 3.06 -5.07
CA MET A 77 -9.80 2.06 -4.18
C MET A 77 -10.43 2.05 -2.79
N THR A 78 -10.64 3.22 -2.20
CA THR A 78 -11.28 3.32 -0.88
C THR A 78 -12.74 2.91 -0.92
N GLY A 79 -13.46 3.23 -2.01
CA GLY A 79 -14.84 2.80 -2.24
C GLY A 79 -14.96 1.28 -2.37
N LEU A 80 -14.09 0.64 -3.16
CA LEU A 80 -14.03 -0.81 -3.28
C LEU A 80 -13.67 -1.48 -1.95
N ALA A 81 -12.70 -0.94 -1.22
CA ALA A 81 -12.33 -1.44 0.11
C ALA A 81 -13.49 -1.29 1.12
N PHE A 82 -14.25 -0.21 1.06
CA PHE A 82 -15.43 0.00 1.89
C PHE A 82 -16.52 -1.03 1.60
N LEU A 83 -16.86 -1.24 0.33
CA LEU A 83 -17.84 -2.26 -0.08
C LEU A 83 -17.39 -3.66 0.31
N ALA A 84 -16.11 -3.99 0.10
CA ALA A 84 -15.55 -5.27 0.53
C ALA A 84 -15.64 -5.47 2.05
N THR A 85 -15.38 -4.42 2.84
CA THR A 85 -15.48 -4.48 4.31
C THR A 85 -16.92 -4.74 4.78
N LEU A 86 -17.91 -4.14 4.10
CA LEU A 86 -19.32 -4.39 4.39
C LEU A 86 -19.72 -5.84 4.12
N TYR A 87 -19.28 -6.37 2.97
CA TYR A 87 -19.58 -7.74 2.55
C TYR A 87 -18.83 -8.80 3.39
N ALA A 88 -17.58 -8.51 3.76
CA ALA A 88 -16.67 -9.46 4.41
C ALA A 88 -17.21 -10.05 5.72
N ARG A 89 -18.13 -9.37 6.41
CA ARG A 89 -18.63 -9.83 7.71
C ARG A 89 -19.22 -11.23 7.67
N ALA A 90 -20.08 -11.49 6.70
CA ALA A 90 -20.77 -12.78 6.60
C ALA A 90 -19.80 -13.92 6.26
N SER A 91 -18.88 -13.68 5.34
CA SER A 91 -17.87 -14.64 4.90
C SER A 91 -16.85 -14.94 6.01
N LEU A 92 -16.29 -13.90 6.61
CA LEU A 92 -15.29 -14.06 7.66
C LEU A 92 -15.80 -14.76 8.92
N LEU A 93 -17.06 -14.53 9.29
CA LEU A 93 -17.69 -15.23 10.41
C LEU A 93 -17.83 -16.74 10.16
N ALA A 94 -17.96 -17.17 8.90
CA ALA A 94 -18.06 -18.56 8.52
C ALA A 94 -16.70 -19.27 8.43
N GLU A 95 -15.62 -18.54 8.10
CA GLU A 95 -14.33 -19.14 7.76
C GLU A 95 -13.27 -18.97 8.85
N ILE A 96 -13.34 -17.87 9.62
CA ILE A 96 -12.31 -17.49 10.60
C ILE A 96 -12.82 -17.64 12.03
N LYS A 97 -11.96 -18.14 12.92
CA LYS A 97 -12.28 -18.24 14.35
C LYS A 97 -12.61 -16.86 14.93
N HIS A 98 -13.65 -16.82 15.77
CA HIS A 98 -14.09 -15.57 16.39
C HIS A 98 -12.98 -14.80 17.13
N THR A 99 -12.01 -15.52 17.71
CA THR A 99 -10.85 -14.94 18.42
C THR A 99 -9.85 -14.24 17.50
N ASP A 100 -9.84 -14.58 16.21
CA ASP A 100 -8.85 -14.08 15.25
C ASP A 100 -9.44 -13.04 14.28
N LEU A 101 -10.75 -12.78 14.36
CA LEU A 101 -11.42 -11.80 13.51
C LEU A 101 -10.87 -10.37 13.68
N GLY A 102 -10.53 -9.97 14.91
CA GLY A 102 -9.89 -8.67 15.15
C GLY A 102 -8.56 -8.53 14.41
N LYS A 103 -7.72 -9.57 14.46
CA LYS A 103 -6.45 -9.63 13.73
C LYS A 103 -6.66 -9.62 12.21
N CYS A 104 -7.71 -10.30 11.74
CA CYS A 104 -8.07 -10.30 10.33
C CYS A 104 -8.44 -8.89 9.85
N TYR A 105 -9.30 -8.19 10.57
CA TYR A 105 -9.64 -6.81 10.24
C TYR A 105 -8.45 -5.85 10.40
N ALA A 106 -7.55 -6.08 11.36
CA ALA A 106 -6.31 -5.34 11.49
C ALA A 106 -5.41 -5.50 10.25
N ALA A 107 -5.19 -6.74 9.81
CA ALA A 107 -4.43 -7.02 8.58
C ALA A 107 -5.10 -6.43 7.34
N TRP A 108 -6.44 -6.45 7.26
CA TRP A 108 -7.20 -5.82 6.19
C TRP A 108 -7.00 -4.30 6.15
N LEU A 109 -7.03 -3.62 7.31
CA LEU A 109 -6.78 -2.18 7.39
C LEU A 109 -5.33 -1.83 7.03
N LEU A 110 -4.35 -2.64 7.46
CA LEU A 110 -2.95 -2.45 7.07
C LEU A 110 -2.76 -2.61 5.57
N ALA A 111 -3.32 -3.68 4.96
CA ALA A 111 -3.25 -3.91 3.53
C ALA A 111 -3.87 -2.74 2.75
N SER A 112 -5.07 -2.31 3.15
CA SER A 112 -5.77 -1.19 2.52
C SER A 112 -5.01 0.13 2.69
N GLY A 113 -4.54 0.44 3.91
CA GLY A 113 -3.75 1.64 4.19
C GLY A 113 -2.43 1.67 3.43
N GLY A 114 -1.75 0.52 3.29
CA GLY A 114 -0.57 0.37 2.45
C GLY A 114 -0.86 0.70 0.98
N LEU A 115 -1.94 0.14 0.42
CA LEU A 115 -2.35 0.43 -0.96
C LEU A 115 -2.72 1.91 -1.17
N PHE A 116 -3.42 2.53 -0.22
CA PHE A 116 -3.74 3.96 -0.32
C PHE A 116 -2.48 4.84 -0.23
N GLY A 117 -1.54 4.46 0.64
CA GLY A 117 -0.25 5.15 0.77
C GLY A 117 0.62 5.03 -0.47
N LEU A 118 0.61 3.87 -1.12
CA LEU A 118 1.33 3.60 -2.36
C LEU A 118 0.86 4.54 -3.49
N VAL A 119 -0.44 4.80 -3.58
CA VAL A 119 -1.01 5.70 -4.59
C VAL A 119 -0.71 7.17 -4.28
N ALA A 120 -0.67 7.55 -3.00
CA ALA A 120 -0.54 8.94 -2.59
C ALA A 120 0.92 9.41 -2.43
N THR A 121 1.89 8.50 -2.35
CA THR A 121 3.29 8.88 -2.08
C THR A 121 3.97 9.51 -3.30
N GLY A 122 4.74 10.58 -3.07
CA GLY A 122 5.63 11.22 -4.02
C GLY A 122 7.11 10.86 -3.83
N ASP A 123 7.42 9.85 -3.02
CA ASP A 123 8.79 9.43 -2.68
C ASP A 123 9.01 7.96 -3.02
N ALA A 124 10.11 7.65 -3.72
CA ALA A 124 10.41 6.31 -4.22
C ALA A 124 10.71 5.30 -3.09
N PHE A 125 11.35 5.72 -2.00
CA PHE A 125 11.61 4.83 -0.88
C PHE A 125 10.35 4.62 -0.03
N ASN A 126 9.56 5.66 0.18
CA ASN A 126 8.29 5.55 0.88
C ASN A 126 7.28 4.67 0.12
N LEU A 127 7.35 4.65 -1.21
CA LEU A 127 6.59 3.71 -2.04
C LEU A 127 6.96 2.26 -1.70
N PHE A 128 8.26 1.94 -1.53
CA PHE A 128 8.71 0.63 -1.07
C PHE A 128 8.12 0.28 0.31
N VAL A 129 8.11 1.23 1.25
CA VAL A 129 7.54 0.99 2.59
C VAL A 129 6.05 0.62 2.51
N PHE A 130 5.27 1.31 1.69
CA PHE A 130 3.85 1.00 1.51
C PHE A 130 3.62 -0.32 0.76
N LEU A 131 4.49 -0.66 -0.20
CA LEU A 131 4.49 -1.98 -0.84
C LEU A 131 4.68 -3.09 0.20
N GLU A 132 5.66 -2.95 1.09
CA GLU A 132 5.93 -3.94 2.14
C GLU A 132 4.76 -4.05 3.12
N ILE A 133 4.19 -2.93 3.59
CA ILE A 133 3.03 -2.94 4.49
C ILE A 133 1.87 -3.70 3.84
N SER A 134 1.55 -3.42 2.57
CA SER A 134 0.44 -4.08 1.88
C SER A 134 0.74 -5.56 1.60
N ALA A 135 1.96 -5.91 1.20
CA ALA A 135 2.35 -7.28 0.88
C ALA A 135 2.36 -8.18 2.12
N LEU A 136 3.00 -7.74 3.21
CA LEU A 136 3.04 -8.49 4.47
C LEU A 136 1.64 -8.70 5.04
N SER A 137 0.80 -7.66 5.01
CA SER A 137 -0.58 -7.74 5.50
C SER A 137 -1.43 -8.66 4.64
N SER A 138 -1.24 -8.66 3.32
CA SER A 138 -1.92 -9.59 2.40
C SER A 138 -1.49 -11.04 2.63
N ALA A 139 -0.20 -11.30 2.88
CA ALA A 139 0.30 -12.63 3.22
C ALA A 139 -0.34 -13.15 4.52
N ILE A 140 -0.51 -12.28 5.53
CA ILE A 140 -1.23 -12.61 6.76
C ILE A 140 -2.69 -12.98 6.46
N LEU A 141 -3.39 -12.17 5.67
CA LEU A 141 -4.79 -12.42 5.29
C LEU A 141 -4.95 -13.77 4.59
N ILE A 142 -4.09 -14.08 3.62
CA ILE A 142 -4.09 -15.38 2.92
C ILE A 142 -3.88 -16.52 3.92
N SER A 143 -2.90 -16.39 4.82
CA SER A 143 -2.55 -17.42 5.80
C SER A 143 -3.67 -17.67 6.81
N MET A 144 -4.54 -16.70 7.11
CA MET A 144 -5.65 -16.84 8.04
C MET A 144 -6.73 -17.81 7.54
N GLY A 145 -6.81 -18.08 6.24
CA GLY A 145 -7.65 -19.12 5.65
C GLY A 145 -7.25 -20.57 6.05
N ALA A 146 -6.10 -20.75 6.71
CA ALA A 146 -5.59 -22.07 7.11
C ALA A 146 -6.50 -22.82 8.11
N GLY A 147 -7.44 -22.13 8.75
CA GLY A 147 -8.47 -22.74 9.59
C GLY A 147 -9.43 -23.61 8.80
N ALA A 148 -9.72 -23.24 7.56
CA ALA A 148 -10.58 -23.98 6.64
C ALA A 148 -9.76 -24.89 5.70
N ASP A 149 -8.64 -24.42 5.17
CA ASP A 149 -7.74 -25.21 4.31
C ASP A 149 -6.27 -24.92 4.65
N ARG A 150 -5.53 -25.96 5.06
CA ARG A 150 -4.09 -25.86 5.42
C ARG A 150 -3.20 -25.40 4.25
N ARG A 151 -3.66 -25.52 3.01
CA ARG A 151 -2.95 -25.00 1.82
C ARG A 151 -2.79 -23.48 1.85
N ALA A 152 -3.66 -22.77 2.55
CA ALA A 152 -3.57 -21.32 2.73
C ALA A 152 -2.25 -20.87 3.38
N LEU A 153 -1.68 -21.70 4.28
CA LEU A 153 -0.39 -21.41 4.90
C LEU A 153 0.76 -21.41 3.87
N SER A 154 0.79 -22.44 3.01
CA SER A 154 1.79 -22.51 1.93
C SER A 154 1.58 -21.41 0.89
N ALA A 155 0.33 -21.07 0.59
CA ALA A 155 0.00 -19.97 -0.33
C ALA A 155 0.46 -18.62 0.23
N GLY A 156 0.17 -18.34 1.52
CA GLY A 156 0.64 -17.12 2.19
C GLY A 156 2.17 -17.02 2.25
N PHE A 157 2.85 -18.15 2.52
CA PHE A 157 4.30 -18.20 2.52
C PHE A 157 4.90 -17.95 1.12
N ASN A 158 4.35 -18.59 0.09
CA ASN A 158 4.79 -18.36 -1.29
C ASN A 158 4.55 -16.91 -1.73
N TYR A 159 3.39 -16.34 -1.37
CA TYR A 159 3.09 -14.93 -1.64
C TYR A 159 4.12 -14.01 -0.97
N LEU A 160 4.46 -14.27 0.30
CA LEU A 160 5.46 -13.53 1.05
C LEU A 160 6.85 -13.61 0.39
N LEU A 161 7.30 -14.82 0.02
CA LEU A 161 8.61 -15.01 -0.62
C LEU A 161 8.73 -14.28 -1.95
N ILE A 162 7.72 -14.41 -2.81
CA ILE A 162 7.72 -13.76 -4.13
C ILE A 162 7.66 -12.24 -3.97
N GLY A 163 6.81 -11.75 -3.05
CA GLY A 163 6.72 -10.34 -2.72
C GLY A 163 8.04 -9.76 -2.20
N ALA A 164 8.68 -10.44 -1.25
CA ALA A 164 9.95 -10.02 -0.67
C ALA A 164 11.08 -9.95 -1.71
N VAL A 165 11.16 -10.93 -2.63
CA VAL A 165 12.13 -10.91 -3.74
C VAL A 165 11.86 -9.69 -4.64
N GLY A 166 10.60 -9.45 -5.02
CA GLY A 166 10.22 -8.28 -5.83
C GLY A 166 10.59 -6.96 -5.16
N ALA A 167 10.20 -6.79 -3.90
CA ALA A 167 10.50 -5.60 -3.12
C ALA A 167 12.01 -5.37 -2.93
N THR A 168 12.79 -6.44 -2.77
CA THR A 168 14.27 -6.37 -2.70
C THR A 168 14.85 -5.82 -4.01
N PHE A 169 14.42 -6.31 -5.16
CA PHE A 169 14.87 -5.77 -6.45
C PHE A 169 14.43 -4.31 -6.64
N TYR A 170 13.23 -3.96 -6.20
CA TYR A 170 12.76 -2.58 -6.26
C TYR A 170 13.67 -1.65 -5.43
N VAL A 171 13.94 -1.98 -4.16
CA VAL A 171 14.76 -1.11 -3.29
C VAL A 171 16.21 -1.03 -3.76
N ILE A 172 16.77 -2.12 -4.32
CA ILE A 172 18.09 -2.09 -4.96
C ILE A 172 18.08 -1.10 -6.15
N GLY A 173 17.05 -1.16 -7.00
CA GLY A 173 16.87 -0.24 -8.11
C GLY A 173 16.78 1.22 -7.68
N VAL A 174 15.99 1.50 -6.64
CA VAL A 174 15.91 2.83 -6.02
C VAL A 174 17.27 3.27 -5.47
N GLY A 175 18.03 2.36 -4.84
CA GLY A 175 19.38 2.62 -4.34
C GLY A 175 20.36 3.04 -5.46
N PHE A 176 20.35 2.37 -6.62
CA PHE A 176 21.16 2.77 -7.77
C PHE A 176 20.80 4.15 -8.31
N VAL A 177 19.49 4.43 -8.41
CA VAL A 177 19.01 5.72 -8.88
C VAL A 177 19.38 6.81 -7.87
N TYR A 178 19.20 6.56 -6.57
CA TYR A 178 19.62 7.49 -5.51
C TYR A 178 21.13 7.78 -5.53
N ALA A 179 21.96 6.76 -5.75
CA ALA A 179 23.43 6.92 -5.78
C ALA A 179 23.92 7.92 -6.85
N ILE A 180 23.17 8.05 -7.95
CA ILE A 180 23.55 8.97 -9.05
C ILE A 180 22.80 10.30 -9.02
N THR A 181 21.58 10.33 -8.44
CA THR A 181 20.73 11.52 -8.41
C THR A 181 20.79 12.27 -7.08
N GLY A 182 21.06 11.56 -5.97
CA GLY A 182 21.06 12.11 -4.62
C GLY A 182 19.67 12.49 -4.11
N THR A 183 18.58 11.99 -4.73
CA THR A 183 17.21 12.28 -4.31
C THR A 183 16.33 11.05 -4.40
N LEU A 184 15.30 10.98 -3.53
CA LEU A 184 14.25 9.95 -3.53
C LEU A 184 12.90 10.52 -3.95
N ASN A 185 12.78 11.84 -4.03
CA ASN A 185 11.57 12.52 -4.47
C ASN A 185 11.33 12.26 -5.97
N ILE A 186 10.18 11.72 -6.33
CA ILE A 186 9.88 11.28 -7.71
C ILE A 186 9.88 12.45 -8.68
N ALA A 187 9.38 13.62 -8.27
CA ALA A 187 9.36 14.79 -9.14
C ALA A 187 10.77 15.34 -9.41
N ASP A 188 11.63 15.37 -8.37
CA ASP A 188 13.02 15.78 -8.48
C ASP A 188 13.87 14.75 -9.27
N LEU A 189 13.57 13.45 -9.12
CA LEU A 189 14.18 12.38 -9.91
C LEU A 189 14.00 12.60 -11.42
N VAL A 190 12.79 12.97 -11.86
CA VAL A 190 12.51 13.20 -13.28
C VAL A 190 13.41 14.29 -13.86
N THR A 191 13.60 15.39 -13.13
CA THR A 191 14.47 16.51 -13.59
C THR A 191 15.94 16.12 -13.61
N ARG A 192 16.45 15.49 -12.54
CA ARG A 192 17.86 15.09 -12.44
C ARG A 192 18.25 14.00 -13.43
N ILE A 193 17.37 13.03 -13.69
CA ILE A 193 17.60 11.98 -14.69
C ILE A 193 17.68 12.58 -16.10
N ALA A 194 16.84 13.58 -16.42
CA ALA A 194 16.90 14.27 -17.71
C ALA A 194 18.25 14.95 -17.93
N ASP A 195 18.81 15.56 -16.87
CA ASP A 195 20.11 16.26 -16.93
C ASP A 195 21.30 15.30 -17.06
N LEU A 196 21.21 14.08 -16.51
CA LEU A 196 22.29 13.09 -16.52
C LEU A 196 22.52 12.41 -17.88
N GLY A 197 21.58 12.48 -18.82
CA GLY A 197 21.73 11.94 -20.18
C GLY A 197 21.92 10.41 -20.27
N GLY A 198 21.76 9.68 -19.18
CA GLY A 198 21.90 8.22 -19.10
C GLY A 198 23.19 7.75 -18.41
N GLY A 199 23.24 6.46 -18.03
CA GLY A 199 24.41 5.84 -17.40
C GLY A 199 24.13 4.41 -16.97
N ALA A 200 25.18 3.59 -16.79
CA ALA A 200 25.05 2.17 -16.41
C ALA A 200 24.22 1.95 -15.13
N ALA A 201 24.41 2.81 -14.12
CA ALA A 201 23.66 2.72 -12.86
C ALA A 201 22.17 3.04 -13.04
N LEU A 202 21.84 3.97 -13.95
CA LEU A 202 20.45 4.28 -14.29
C LEU A 202 19.78 3.08 -14.98
N TYR A 203 20.44 2.47 -15.95
CA TYR A 203 19.92 1.27 -16.62
C TYR A 203 19.80 0.08 -15.67
N ALA A 204 20.77 -0.11 -14.76
CA ALA A 204 20.69 -1.15 -13.73
C ALA A 204 19.50 -0.91 -12.77
N GLY A 205 19.27 0.35 -12.35
CA GLY A 205 18.15 0.75 -11.53
C GLY A 205 16.81 0.44 -12.20
N PHE A 206 16.59 0.91 -13.42
CA PHE A 206 15.36 0.62 -14.17
C PHE A 206 15.20 -0.85 -14.51
N GLY A 207 16.27 -1.57 -14.83
CA GLY A 207 16.25 -3.01 -15.06
C GLY A 207 15.80 -3.78 -13.82
N SER A 208 16.28 -3.40 -12.63
CA SER A 208 15.89 -4.00 -11.37
C SER A 208 14.41 -3.76 -11.05
N VAL A 209 13.91 -2.54 -11.25
CA VAL A 209 12.48 -2.21 -11.07
C VAL A 209 11.61 -2.95 -12.08
N SER A 210 12.02 -3.01 -13.36
CA SER A 210 11.26 -3.70 -14.42
C SER A 210 11.15 -5.20 -14.18
N TYR A 211 12.18 -5.84 -13.62
CA TYR A 211 12.17 -7.26 -13.29
C TYR A 211 11.03 -7.61 -12.32
N THR A 212 10.71 -6.73 -11.36
CA THR A 212 9.61 -6.94 -10.41
C THR A 212 8.25 -7.00 -11.10
N HIS A 213 8.03 -6.14 -12.09
CA HIS A 213 6.77 -6.08 -12.85
C HIS A 213 6.60 -7.28 -13.78
N LEU A 214 7.66 -7.72 -14.45
CA LEU A 214 7.62 -8.86 -15.37
C LEU A 214 7.31 -10.16 -14.63
N ARG A 215 7.93 -10.39 -13.47
CA ARG A 215 7.74 -11.62 -12.71
C ARG A 215 6.36 -11.73 -12.03
N ALA A 216 5.74 -10.61 -11.68
CA ALA A 216 4.38 -10.61 -11.14
C ALA A 216 3.35 -11.20 -12.14
N HIS A 217 3.62 -11.13 -13.45
CA HIS A 217 2.77 -11.70 -14.50
C HIS A 217 3.02 -13.19 -14.76
N GLU A 218 4.19 -13.74 -14.40
CA GLU A 218 4.49 -15.16 -14.63
C GLU A 218 3.88 -16.10 -13.57
N THR A 219 3.55 -15.61 -12.39
CA THR A 219 2.99 -16.42 -11.30
C THR A 219 1.52 -16.83 -11.51
N GLN A 220 0.88 -16.40 -12.61
CA GLN A 220 -0.49 -16.81 -12.96
C GLN A 220 -0.58 -18.15 -13.72
N ARG A 221 0.52 -18.86 -13.94
CA ARG A 221 0.55 -20.10 -14.74
C ARG A 221 0.68 -21.40 -13.93
N TYR A 222 0.53 -21.36 -12.59
CA TYR A 222 0.54 -22.57 -11.75
C TYR A 222 -0.62 -22.64 -10.81
#